data_500aae8591042273374328b0ab71dd0f
#
_entry.id   500aae8591042273374328b0ab71dd0f
#
_cell.length_a   1.000
_cell.length_b   1.000
_cell.length_c   1.000
_cell.angle_alpha   90.00
_cell.angle_beta   90.00
_cell.angle_gamma   90.00
#
_symmetry.space_group_name_H-M   'P 1'
#
loop_
_entity.id
_entity.type
_entity.pdbx_description
1 polymer ?
#
loop_
_entity_poly.entity_id
_entity_poly.type
_entity_poly.pdbx_seq_one_letter_code
_entity_poly.pdbx_strand_id
1 'polypeptide(L)'
;DHNQADIMFAQMMIPHHAQAVEMSDIVLAKPDVSADVTALATKIKAAQAPEIQQMTDWLTGWNVPTMMDDHAGHGMTGMVDDAGIDKLKSATGTEAAKLFLEQMIGHHEGAIDMAQQEISAGKFPDAVKLGHDIVDAQQAEITQMKQLLATL
;
A
#
# COMPACT_ATOMS: atom_id res chain seq x y z
N ASP A 1 -1.38 -10.71 24.27
CA ASP A 1 -1.55 -10.13 23.63
C ASP A 1 -1.87 -9.91 22.11
N HIS A 2 -1.88 -10.89 21.25
CA HIS A 2 -2.32 -10.78 19.86
C HIS A 2 -3.24 -11.95 19.49
N ASN A 3 -3.87 -11.86 18.32
CA ASN A 3 -4.74 -12.93 17.82
C ASN A 3 -4.49 -13.20 16.34
N GLN A 4 -5.27 -14.10 15.76
CA GLN A 4 -5.09 -14.48 14.36
C GLN A 4 -5.34 -13.31 13.40
N ALA A 5 -6.26 -12.42 13.74
CA ALA A 5 -6.52 -11.23 12.91
C ALA A 5 -5.29 -10.33 12.83
N ASP A 6 -4.58 -10.14 13.94
CA ASP A 6 -3.34 -9.34 13.96
C ASP A 6 -2.27 -9.97 13.07
N ILE A 7 -2.13 -11.30 13.13
CA ILE A 7 -1.18 -12.03 12.29
C ILE A 7 -1.51 -11.85 10.82
N MET A 8 -2.77 -12.08 10.45
CA MET A 8 -3.21 -11.95 9.07
C MET A 8 -3.05 -10.53 8.53
N PHE A 9 -3.37 -9.54 9.37
CA PHE A 9 -3.20 -8.14 8.99
C PHE A 9 -1.75 -7.86 8.60
N ALA A 10 -0.79 -8.24 9.46
CA ALA A 10 0.63 -8.00 9.19
C ALA A 10 1.11 -8.79 7.96
N GLN A 11 0.75 -10.08 7.88
CA GLN A 11 1.18 -10.93 6.76
C GLN A 11 0.65 -10.44 5.41
N MET A 12 -0.56 -9.90 5.36
CA MET A 12 -1.17 -9.41 4.12
C MET A 12 -0.74 -7.98 3.80
N MET A 13 -0.63 -7.13 4.81
CA MET A 13 -0.30 -5.72 4.59
C MET A 13 1.16 -5.50 4.22
N ILE A 14 2.08 -6.35 4.67
CA ILE A 14 3.50 -6.24 4.29
C ILE A 14 3.68 -6.31 2.77
N PRO A 15 3.23 -7.36 2.06
CA PRO A 15 3.38 -7.37 0.60
C PRO A 15 2.54 -6.31 -0.10
N HIS A 16 1.41 -5.91 0.48
CA HIS A 16 0.60 -4.84 -0.06
C HIS A 16 1.36 -3.50 -0.02
N HIS A 17 1.94 -3.18 1.12
CA HIS A 17 2.79 -2.00 1.28
C HIS A 17 4.04 -2.06 0.38
N ALA A 18 4.65 -3.24 0.28
CA ALA A 18 5.82 -3.42 -0.59
C ALA A 18 5.50 -3.09 -2.05
N GLN A 19 4.31 -3.46 -2.51
CA GLN A 19 3.90 -3.10 -3.87
C GLN A 19 3.69 -1.59 -4.04
N ALA A 20 3.16 -0.90 -3.04
CA ALA A 20 3.01 0.56 -3.11
C ALA A 20 4.38 1.24 -3.21
N VAL A 21 5.38 0.73 -2.46
CA VAL A 21 6.76 1.23 -2.57
C VAL A 21 7.32 0.95 -3.96
N GLU A 22 7.12 -0.25 -4.48
CA GLU A 22 7.56 -0.62 -5.83
C GLU A 22 6.96 0.32 -6.89
N MET A 23 5.66 0.54 -6.84
CA MET A 23 4.98 1.42 -7.80
C MET A 23 5.48 2.85 -7.69
N SER A 24 5.72 3.33 -6.47
CA SER A 24 6.29 4.66 -6.25
C SER A 24 7.70 4.77 -6.84
N ASP A 25 8.53 3.76 -6.64
CA ASP A 25 9.88 3.73 -7.21
C ASP A 25 9.86 3.72 -8.74
N ILE A 26 8.92 3.00 -9.35
CA ILE A 26 8.77 2.98 -10.81
C ILE A 26 8.51 4.39 -11.34
N VAL A 27 7.59 5.10 -10.73
CA VAL A 27 7.23 6.46 -11.15
C VAL A 27 8.39 7.44 -10.88
N LEU A 28 9.06 7.30 -9.74
CA LEU A 28 10.18 8.19 -9.38
C LEU A 28 11.37 8.04 -10.31
N ALA A 29 11.51 6.88 -10.97
CA ALA A 29 12.60 6.66 -11.95
C ALA A 29 12.31 7.27 -13.31
N LYS A 30 11.09 7.76 -13.56
CA LYS A 30 10.71 8.34 -14.86
C LYS A 30 11.02 9.84 -14.88
N PRO A 31 11.69 10.34 -15.95
CA PRO A 31 12.12 11.73 -15.98
C PRO A 31 11.01 12.73 -16.34
N ASP A 32 9.89 12.27 -16.87
CA ASP A 32 8.88 13.11 -17.50
C ASP A 32 7.51 13.09 -16.76
N VAL A 33 7.50 12.65 -15.51
CA VAL A 33 6.30 12.69 -14.68
C VAL A 33 6.25 14.00 -13.90
N SER A 34 5.05 14.57 -13.77
CA SER A 34 4.90 15.87 -13.13
C SER A 34 5.38 15.88 -11.67
N ALA A 35 5.85 17.04 -11.21
CA ALA A 35 6.40 17.20 -9.87
C ALA A 35 5.38 16.87 -8.76
N ASP A 36 4.11 17.18 -8.99
CA ASP A 36 3.05 16.90 -8.00
C ASP A 36 2.88 15.40 -7.78
N VAL A 37 2.97 14.61 -8.85
CA VAL A 37 2.85 13.15 -8.77
C VAL A 37 4.09 12.53 -8.15
N THR A 38 5.29 12.99 -8.53
CA THR A 38 6.51 12.46 -7.92
C THR A 38 6.62 12.83 -6.44
N ALA A 39 6.16 14.01 -6.05
CA ALA A 39 6.11 14.39 -4.64
C ALA A 39 5.18 13.46 -3.85
N LEU A 40 4.03 13.12 -4.41
CA LEU A 40 3.11 12.17 -3.78
C LEU A 40 3.72 10.78 -3.68
N ALA A 41 4.37 10.30 -4.74
CA ALA A 41 5.05 9.00 -4.73
C ALA A 41 6.14 8.95 -3.64
N THR A 42 6.91 10.01 -3.48
CA THR A 42 7.91 10.12 -2.43
C THR A 42 7.26 10.04 -1.03
N LYS A 43 6.16 10.74 -0.85
CA LYS A 43 5.42 10.74 0.40
C LYS A 43 4.86 9.35 0.74
N ILE A 44 4.28 8.67 -0.23
CA ILE A 44 3.74 7.31 -0.05
C ILE A 44 4.86 6.36 0.37
N LYS A 45 5.97 6.38 -0.34
CA LYS A 45 7.12 5.53 -0.03
C LYS A 45 7.65 5.81 1.38
N ALA A 46 7.82 7.07 1.74
CA ALA A 46 8.36 7.47 3.05
C ALA A 46 7.44 7.04 4.20
N ALA A 47 6.13 7.02 3.97
CA ALA A 47 5.16 6.60 4.99
C ALA A 47 5.08 5.09 5.12
N GLN A 48 5.11 4.36 4.01
CA GLN A 48 4.83 2.93 4.00
C GLN A 48 6.04 2.05 4.30
N ALA A 49 7.24 2.48 3.93
CA ALA A 49 8.44 1.68 4.20
C ALA A 49 8.66 1.42 5.70
N PRO A 50 8.53 2.40 6.60
CA PRO A 50 8.66 2.13 8.04
C PRO A 50 7.56 1.22 8.58
N GLU A 51 6.36 1.27 8.02
CA GLU A 51 5.26 0.39 8.45
C GLU A 51 5.54 -1.06 8.12
N ILE A 52 6.19 -1.34 6.99
CA ILE A 52 6.64 -2.69 6.65
C ILE A 52 7.57 -3.22 7.75
N GLN A 53 8.53 -2.41 8.17
CA GLN A 53 9.48 -2.81 9.21
C GLN A 53 8.75 -3.08 10.53
N GLN A 54 7.83 -2.21 10.90
CA GLN A 54 7.05 -2.35 12.13
C GLN A 54 6.27 -3.68 12.15
N MET A 55 5.57 -3.99 11.06
CA MET A 55 4.81 -5.23 10.95
C MET A 55 5.71 -6.46 10.92
N THR A 56 6.85 -6.36 10.24
CA THR A 56 7.84 -7.45 10.22
C THR A 56 8.36 -7.74 11.63
N ASP A 57 8.63 -6.70 12.41
CA ASP A 57 9.10 -6.85 13.78
C ASP A 57 8.06 -7.52 14.66
N TRP A 58 6.77 -7.20 14.48
CA TRP A 58 5.70 -7.89 15.23
C TRP A 58 5.69 -9.39 14.93
N LEU A 59 5.72 -9.75 13.64
CA LEU A 59 5.68 -11.17 13.23
C LEU A 59 6.90 -11.92 13.76
N THR A 60 8.08 -11.31 13.68
CA THR A 60 9.29 -11.88 14.22
C THR A 60 9.17 -12.13 15.74
N GLY A 61 8.65 -11.13 16.45
CA GLY A 61 8.43 -11.25 17.89
C GLY A 61 7.41 -12.31 18.29
N TRP A 62 6.44 -12.58 17.39
CA TRP A 62 5.41 -13.61 17.61
C TRP A 62 5.85 -14.99 17.09
N ASN A 63 7.05 -15.10 16.53
CA ASN A 63 7.55 -16.33 15.93
C ASN A 63 6.70 -16.80 14.75
N VAL A 64 6.20 -15.88 13.96
CA VAL A 64 5.35 -16.14 12.80
C VAL A 64 6.09 -15.70 11.54
N PRO A 65 6.07 -16.51 10.46
CA PRO A 65 6.73 -16.09 9.21
C PRO A 65 6.08 -14.86 8.60
N THR A 66 6.90 -14.04 7.96
CA THR A 66 6.43 -12.84 7.28
C THR A 66 5.75 -13.16 5.96
N MET A 67 6.05 -14.30 5.35
CA MET A 67 5.48 -14.70 4.08
C MET A 67 4.34 -15.67 4.28
N MET A 68 3.25 -15.41 3.58
CA MET A 68 2.11 -16.33 3.48
C MET A 68 2.38 -17.35 2.38
N ASP A 69 1.59 -18.42 2.33
CA ASP A 69 1.57 -19.34 1.20
C ASP A 69 1.33 -18.55 -0.10
N ASP A 70 1.88 -19.05 -1.21
CA ASP A 70 1.74 -18.43 -2.52
C ASP A 70 0.28 -18.18 -2.89
N HIS A 71 -0.62 -19.03 -2.43
CA HIS A 71 -2.05 -18.90 -2.71
C HIS A 71 -2.71 -17.75 -1.97
N ALA A 72 -2.19 -17.36 -0.82
CA ALA A 72 -2.81 -16.35 0.03
C ALA A 72 -2.65 -14.94 -0.53
N GLY A 73 -1.63 -14.68 -1.33
CA GLY A 73 -1.40 -13.37 -1.94
C GLY A 73 -2.32 -13.06 -3.10
N HIS A 74 -2.95 -14.07 -3.69
CA HIS A 74 -3.75 -13.88 -4.90
C HIS A 74 -5.13 -13.26 -4.67
N GLY A 75 -5.57 -13.17 -3.47
CA GLY A 75 -6.89 -12.62 -3.15
C GLY A 75 -6.86 -11.28 -2.46
N MET A 76 -5.70 -10.62 -2.35
CA MET A 76 -5.59 -9.35 -1.66
C MET A 76 -6.27 -8.23 -2.45
N THR A 77 -7.18 -7.53 -1.78
CA THR A 77 -7.97 -6.46 -2.37
C THR A 77 -7.07 -5.32 -2.82
N GLY A 78 -7.26 -4.88 -4.06
CA GLY A 78 -6.57 -3.71 -4.58
C GLY A 78 -5.16 -3.93 -5.06
N MET A 79 -4.61 -5.15 -4.94
CA MET A 79 -3.28 -5.45 -5.50
C MET A 79 -3.30 -5.30 -7.01
N VAL A 80 -2.25 -4.69 -7.54
CA VAL A 80 -2.05 -4.56 -8.99
C VAL A 80 -1.39 -5.84 -9.48
N ASP A 81 -1.92 -6.43 -10.54
CA ASP A 81 -1.35 -7.66 -11.10
C ASP A 81 -0.08 -7.36 -11.91
N ASP A 82 0.61 -8.43 -12.33
CA ASP A 82 1.88 -8.30 -13.06
C ASP A 82 1.70 -7.51 -14.36
N ALA A 83 0.58 -7.71 -15.06
CA ALA A 83 0.29 -6.98 -16.29
C ALA A 83 0.11 -5.48 -16.01
N GLY A 84 -0.52 -5.13 -14.90
CA GLY A 84 -0.68 -3.73 -14.48
C GLY A 84 0.65 -3.08 -14.12
N ILE A 85 1.51 -3.80 -13.42
CA ILE A 85 2.86 -3.32 -13.09
C ILE A 85 3.68 -3.12 -14.37
N ASP A 86 3.63 -4.08 -15.31
CA ASP A 86 4.34 -3.96 -16.60
C ASP A 86 3.85 -2.75 -17.38
N LYS A 87 2.55 -2.51 -17.36
CA LYS A 87 1.95 -1.35 -18.03
C LYS A 87 2.46 -0.04 -17.42
N LEU A 88 2.57 0.02 -16.09
CA LEU A 88 3.11 1.20 -15.41
C LEU A 88 4.58 1.41 -15.78
N LYS A 89 5.37 0.34 -15.85
CA LYS A 89 6.78 0.43 -16.25
C LYS A 89 6.93 0.99 -17.67
N SER A 90 6.03 0.62 -18.57
CA SER A 90 6.10 1.01 -19.99
C SER A 90 5.55 2.41 -20.25
N ALA A 91 4.65 2.91 -19.42
CA ALA A 91 4.02 4.21 -19.61
C ALA A 91 5.01 5.35 -19.35
N THR A 92 4.80 6.49 -20.01
CA THR A 92 5.64 7.67 -19.86
C THR A 92 4.79 8.92 -19.71
N GLY A 93 5.37 9.97 -19.14
CA GLY A 93 4.75 11.29 -19.06
C GLY A 93 3.42 11.30 -18.36
N THR A 94 2.45 12.01 -18.93
CA THR A 94 1.11 12.16 -18.39
C THR A 94 0.38 10.82 -18.27
N GLU A 95 0.58 9.91 -19.23
CA GLU A 95 -0.01 8.57 -19.16
C GLU A 95 0.47 7.80 -17.95
N ALA A 96 1.79 7.86 -17.68
CA ALA A 96 2.35 7.20 -16.50
C ALA A 96 1.77 7.81 -15.21
N ALA A 97 1.66 9.13 -15.17
CA ALA A 97 1.08 9.82 -14.01
C ALA A 97 -0.36 9.39 -13.77
N LYS A 98 -1.18 9.38 -14.81
CA LYS A 98 -2.58 8.96 -14.69
C LYS A 98 -2.71 7.53 -14.24
N LEU A 99 -1.93 6.64 -14.85
CA LEU A 99 -1.97 5.22 -14.53
C LEU A 99 -1.56 4.96 -13.09
N PHE A 100 -0.47 5.61 -12.64
CA PHE A 100 -0.01 5.50 -11.26
C PHE A 100 -1.12 5.93 -10.29
N LEU A 101 -1.75 7.08 -10.54
CA LEU A 101 -2.81 7.57 -9.66
C LEU A 101 -4.02 6.64 -9.63
N GLU A 102 -4.45 6.15 -10.80
CA GLU A 102 -5.58 5.23 -10.89
C GLU A 102 -5.30 3.92 -10.16
N GLN A 103 -4.13 3.34 -10.40
CA GLN A 103 -3.72 2.09 -9.74
C GLN A 103 -3.58 2.28 -8.24
N MET A 104 -2.98 3.39 -7.82
CA MET A 104 -2.73 3.63 -6.40
C MET A 104 -4.01 3.95 -5.63
N ILE A 105 -5.00 4.58 -6.27
CA ILE A 105 -6.32 4.78 -5.64
C ILE A 105 -6.94 3.43 -5.28
N GLY A 106 -7.02 2.51 -6.24
CA GLY A 106 -7.57 1.18 -6.00
C GLY A 106 -6.77 0.40 -4.96
N HIS A 107 -5.44 0.53 -5.01
CA HIS A 107 -4.53 -0.10 -4.07
C HIS A 107 -4.79 0.41 -2.64
N HIS A 108 -4.93 1.73 -2.48
CA HIS A 108 -5.23 2.34 -1.19
C HIS A 108 -6.61 1.93 -0.65
N GLU A 109 -7.60 1.82 -1.53
CA GLU A 109 -8.93 1.33 -1.13
C GLU A 109 -8.86 -0.08 -0.55
N GLY A 110 -8.05 -0.94 -1.17
CA GLY A 110 -7.82 -2.29 -0.66
C GLY A 110 -7.12 -2.30 0.70
N ALA A 111 -6.13 -1.43 0.89
CA ALA A 111 -5.45 -1.30 2.19
C ALA A 111 -6.41 -0.84 3.28
N ILE A 112 -7.30 0.10 2.97
CA ILE A 112 -8.31 0.58 3.92
C ILE A 112 -9.23 -0.56 4.34
N ASP A 113 -9.68 -1.39 3.40
CA ASP A 113 -10.53 -2.55 3.73
C ASP A 113 -9.83 -3.50 4.69
N MET A 114 -8.56 -3.80 4.44
CA MET A 114 -7.77 -4.68 5.30
C MET A 114 -7.55 -4.05 6.68
N ALA A 115 -7.28 -2.76 6.72
CA ALA A 115 -7.08 -2.05 7.98
C ALA A 115 -8.37 -2.01 8.81
N GLN A 116 -9.53 -1.85 8.17
CA GLN A 116 -10.82 -1.87 8.85
C GLN A 116 -11.11 -3.24 9.47
N GLN A 117 -10.70 -4.32 8.83
CA GLN A 117 -10.81 -5.66 9.40
C GLN A 117 -9.97 -5.79 10.67
N GLU A 118 -8.76 -5.23 10.67
CA GLU A 118 -7.92 -5.23 11.86
C GLU A 118 -8.55 -4.42 12.99
N ILE A 119 -9.09 -3.25 12.67
CA ILE A 119 -9.75 -2.39 13.66
C ILE A 119 -10.93 -3.14 14.33
N SER A 120 -11.67 -3.91 13.53
CA SER A 120 -12.85 -4.65 14.03
C SER A 120 -12.49 -5.90 14.83
N ALA A 121 -11.46 -6.62 14.41
CA ALA A 121 -11.19 -7.98 14.91
C ALA A 121 -9.86 -8.13 15.62
N GLY A 122 -8.92 -7.19 15.46
CA GLY A 122 -7.60 -7.28 16.04
C GLY A 122 -7.60 -7.11 17.55
N LYS A 123 -6.54 -7.63 18.17
CA LYS A 123 -6.37 -7.58 19.62
C LYS A 123 -5.13 -6.80 20.05
N PHE A 124 -4.07 -6.82 19.24
CA PHE A 124 -2.81 -6.18 19.57
C PHE A 124 -2.95 -4.66 19.41
N PRO A 125 -2.81 -3.89 20.52
CA PRO A 125 -3.11 -2.44 20.45
C PRO A 125 -2.33 -1.69 19.39
N ASP A 126 -1.05 -2.02 19.19
CA ASP A 126 -0.23 -1.33 18.19
C ASP A 126 -0.68 -1.63 16.77
N ALA A 127 -1.16 -2.86 16.52
CA ALA A 127 -1.67 -3.22 15.20
C ALA A 127 -3.02 -2.53 14.92
N VAL A 128 -3.89 -2.48 15.92
CA VAL A 128 -5.16 -1.75 15.79
C VAL A 128 -4.91 -0.26 15.55
N LYS A 129 -3.94 0.31 16.27
CA LYS A 129 -3.54 1.71 16.05
C LYS A 129 -3.02 1.93 14.64
N LEU A 130 -2.18 1.03 14.15
CA LEU A 130 -1.68 1.13 12.77
C LEU A 130 -2.84 1.05 11.77
N GLY A 131 -3.82 0.21 12.03
CA GLY A 131 -5.03 0.14 11.20
C GLY A 131 -5.73 1.50 11.09
N HIS A 132 -5.92 2.19 12.21
CA HIS A 132 -6.49 3.54 12.22
C HIS A 132 -5.61 4.54 11.46
N ASP A 133 -4.30 4.49 11.67
CA ASP A 133 -3.36 5.39 10.99
C ASP A 133 -3.41 5.18 9.47
N ILE A 134 -3.48 3.94 9.02
CA ILE A 134 -3.58 3.60 7.59
C ILE A 134 -4.88 4.15 7.00
N VAL A 135 -6.01 3.93 7.67
CA VAL A 135 -7.30 4.44 7.18
C VAL A 135 -7.24 5.96 7.00
N ASP A 136 -6.77 6.67 8.01
CA ASP A 136 -6.74 8.14 7.98
C ASP A 136 -5.78 8.65 6.90
N ALA A 137 -4.56 8.14 6.87
CA ALA A 137 -3.55 8.61 5.92
C ALA A 137 -3.91 8.26 4.48
N GLN A 138 -4.38 7.03 4.24
CA GLN A 138 -4.65 6.59 2.87
C GLN A 138 -5.95 7.16 2.33
N GLN A 139 -6.94 7.42 3.18
CA GLN A 139 -8.13 8.14 2.74
C GLN A 139 -7.79 9.55 2.28
N ALA A 140 -6.93 10.25 3.02
CA ALA A 140 -6.46 11.58 2.62
C ALA A 140 -5.70 11.54 1.30
N GLU A 141 -4.88 10.50 1.10
CA GLU A 141 -4.12 10.33 -0.15
C GLU A 141 -5.04 10.01 -1.33
N ILE A 142 -6.09 9.21 -1.13
CA ILE A 142 -7.10 8.97 -2.18
C ILE A 142 -7.71 10.28 -2.65
N THR A 143 -8.10 11.13 -1.70
CA THR A 143 -8.67 12.44 -2.03
C THR A 143 -7.69 13.27 -2.85
N GLN A 144 -6.42 13.31 -2.44
CA GLN A 144 -5.37 14.04 -3.16
C GLN A 144 -5.15 13.46 -4.56
N MET A 145 -5.13 12.13 -4.68
CA MET A 145 -4.94 11.47 -5.98
C MET A 145 -6.08 11.77 -6.95
N LYS A 146 -7.32 11.79 -6.46
CA LYS A 146 -8.46 12.15 -7.29
C LYS A 146 -8.39 13.59 -7.76
N GLN A 147 -7.93 14.49 -6.90
CA GLN A 147 -7.74 15.89 -7.26
C GLN A 147 -6.66 16.05 -8.34
N LEU A 148 -5.54 15.33 -8.20
CA LEU A 148 -4.48 15.36 -9.20
C LEU A 148 -4.94 14.80 -10.54
N LEU A 149 -5.70 13.69 -10.52
CA LEU A 149 -6.26 13.12 -11.76
C LEU A 149 -7.11 14.13 -12.51
N ALA A 150 -7.88 14.93 -11.80
CA ALA A 150 -8.76 15.92 -12.42
C ALA A 150 -7.98 17.02 -13.15
N THR A 151 -6.69 17.19 -12.84
CA THR A 151 -5.84 18.23 -13.47
C THR A 151 -4.99 17.71 -14.63
N LEU A 152 -4.94 16.42 -14.84
CA LEU A 152 -4.08 15.80 -15.86
C LEU A 152 -4.76 15.61 -17.23
#